data_ea93e0c68a838eb15dbbc197e664a3ee
#
_entry.id   ea93e0c68a838eb15dbbc197e664a3ee
#
_cell.length_a   1.000
_cell.length_b   1.000
_cell.length_c   1.000
_cell.angle_alpha   90.00
_cell.angle_beta   90.00
_cell.angle_gamma   90.00
#
_symmetry.space_group_name_H-M   'P 1'
#
loop_
_entity.id
_entity.type
_entity.pdbx_description
1 polymer ?
#
loop_
_entity_poly.entity_id
_entity_poly.type
_entity_poly.pdbx_seq_one_letter_code
_entity_poly.pdbx_strand_id
1 'polypeptide(L)'
;MKLSRSYYESLLYDLLKPFVNLYDEAESSIIIPNEIEVSYDTRTMRLESFSRSLLGWSMLPGHEDIKRVIFTMIKNGINSKCNKYWGEIYDNDQKIVEIFPILLYCIENRNLFESLFDEQSRNNLQEWCLQINKVQVPINNWQFFIVLVNTFLRILGLKYSKNSIEHAFENIEKMYIGDGWYSDGNSLQRDYYIPFALHYYSLLYAKYCPEDKRSITFIKRSTIFSKSFMLFFSNSGNAIPFGRSLTYKFAQVAFWSIYSNFIEDKEVLSVIKGIIERNIKWWMSQKIFDSNGFLNIGYCYTNQFMSEFYN
;
A
#
# COMPACT_ATOMS: atom_id res chain seq x y z
N MET A 1 12.88 -22.31 -13.21
CA MET A 1 11.81 -21.69 -14.03
C MET A 1 12.02 -20.18 -13.98
N LYS A 2 12.18 -19.54 -15.13
CA LYS A 2 12.38 -18.08 -15.21
C LYS A 2 11.01 -17.43 -15.03
N LEU A 3 10.81 -16.57 -14.02
CA LEU A 3 9.54 -15.92 -13.77
C LEU A 3 9.32 -14.84 -14.85
N SER A 4 8.18 -14.92 -15.52
CA SER A 4 7.75 -13.96 -16.55
C SER A 4 6.74 -12.98 -15.97
N ARG A 5 6.44 -11.93 -16.69
CA ARG A 5 5.35 -11.00 -16.33
C ARG A 5 4.01 -11.75 -16.16
N SER A 6 3.69 -12.64 -17.08
CA SER A 6 2.47 -13.47 -16.99
C SER A 6 2.43 -14.35 -15.75
N TYR A 7 3.57 -14.85 -15.28
CA TYR A 7 3.64 -15.57 -14.01
C TYR A 7 3.26 -14.67 -12.82
N TYR A 8 3.79 -13.44 -12.77
CA TYR A 8 3.45 -12.51 -11.68
C TYR A 8 1.99 -12.07 -11.73
N GLU A 9 1.44 -11.85 -12.92
CA GLU A 9 0.02 -11.52 -13.10
C GLU A 9 -0.87 -12.69 -12.65
N SER A 10 -0.53 -13.93 -13.00
CA SER A 10 -1.24 -15.12 -12.52
C SER A 10 -1.14 -15.27 -11.00
N LEU A 11 0.05 -15.12 -10.43
CA LEU A 11 0.25 -15.18 -8.98
C LEU A 11 -0.56 -14.10 -8.24
N LEU A 12 -0.55 -12.87 -8.77
CA LEU A 12 -1.34 -11.78 -8.20
C LEU A 12 -2.84 -12.08 -8.25
N TYR A 13 -3.31 -12.62 -9.37
CA TYR A 13 -4.71 -13.04 -9.48
C TYR A 13 -5.05 -14.16 -8.49
N ASP A 14 -4.19 -15.17 -8.34
CA ASP A 14 -4.40 -16.26 -7.38
C ASP A 14 -4.48 -15.74 -5.93
N LEU A 15 -3.70 -14.71 -5.59
CA LEU A 15 -3.76 -14.02 -4.28
C LEU A 15 -5.05 -13.21 -4.10
N LEU A 16 -5.60 -12.65 -5.18
CA LEU A 16 -6.82 -11.84 -5.15
C LEU A 16 -8.11 -12.67 -5.31
N LYS A 17 -8.00 -13.87 -5.86
CA LYS A 17 -9.15 -14.75 -6.13
C LYS A 17 -10.07 -15.00 -4.93
N PRO A 18 -9.56 -15.20 -3.69
CA PRO A 18 -10.42 -15.38 -2.53
C PRO A 18 -11.33 -14.18 -2.25
N PHE A 19 -10.93 -12.97 -2.67
CA PHE A 19 -11.71 -11.74 -2.46
C PHE A 19 -12.87 -11.57 -3.44
N VAL A 20 -12.82 -12.23 -4.63
CA VAL A 20 -13.79 -12.02 -5.71
C VAL A 20 -15.23 -12.24 -5.25
N ASN A 21 -15.47 -13.29 -4.47
CA ASN A 21 -16.80 -13.63 -3.96
C ASN A 21 -17.24 -12.76 -2.77
N LEU A 22 -16.38 -11.89 -2.27
CA LEU A 22 -16.67 -10.98 -1.17
C LEU A 22 -17.10 -9.59 -1.65
N TYR A 23 -16.91 -9.28 -2.93
CA TYR A 23 -17.35 -8.01 -3.51
C TYR A 23 -18.85 -8.07 -3.84
N ASP A 24 -19.59 -7.08 -3.34
CA ASP A 24 -21.04 -6.94 -3.54
C ASP A 24 -21.38 -5.47 -3.78
N GLU A 25 -22.05 -5.17 -4.88
CA GLU A 25 -22.49 -3.81 -5.25
C GLU A 25 -23.40 -3.15 -4.22
N ALA A 26 -24.08 -3.93 -3.38
CA ALA A 26 -24.90 -3.41 -2.29
C ALA A 26 -24.08 -2.98 -1.06
N GLU A 27 -22.79 -3.32 -1.02
CA GLU A 27 -21.90 -3.07 0.10
C GLU A 27 -20.88 -1.94 -0.23
N SER A 28 -20.03 -1.61 0.74
CA SER A 28 -18.91 -0.69 0.57
C SER A 28 -17.58 -1.24 1.12
N SER A 29 -17.66 -2.39 1.77
CA SER A 29 -16.53 -3.04 2.43
C SER A 29 -16.72 -4.56 2.37
N ILE A 30 -15.70 -5.33 2.76
CA ILE A 30 -15.77 -6.80 2.73
C ILE A 30 -15.60 -7.39 4.12
N ILE A 31 -16.17 -8.59 4.29
CA ILE A 31 -16.04 -9.40 5.51
C ILE A 31 -15.16 -10.59 5.15
N ILE A 32 -13.94 -10.62 5.70
CA ILE A 32 -13.05 -11.77 5.53
C ILE A 32 -13.47 -12.88 6.48
N PRO A 33 -13.54 -14.14 6.02
CA PRO A 33 -13.79 -15.27 6.92
C PRO A 33 -12.75 -15.31 8.07
N ASN A 34 -13.23 -15.57 9.29
CA ASN A 34 -12.40 -15.57 10.51
C ASN A 34 -11.83 -14.18 10.86
N GLU A 35 -12.66 -13.13 10.75
CA GLU A 35 -12.32 -11.79 11.24
C GLU A 35 -11.73 -11.87 12.65
N ILE A 36 -10.66 -11.14 12.87
CA ILE A 36 -9.97 -11.05 14.16
C ILE A 36 -10.19 -9.63 14.69
N GLU A 37 -10.44 -9.52 15.98
CA GLU A 37 -10.54 -8.23 16.63
C GLU A 37 -9.24 -7.43 16.48
N VAL A 38 -9.40 -6.18 16.11
CA VAL A 38 -8.35 -5.16 16.00
C VAL A 38 -8.63 -4.02 16.97
N SER A 39 -7.69 -3.11 17.15
CA SER A 39 -7.82 -2.00 18.11
C SER A 39 -8.80 -0.90 17.68
N TYR A 40 -9.38 -0.97 16.49
CA TYR A 40 -10.36 -0.02 15.94
C TYR A 40 -11.69 -0.70 15.60
N ASP A 41 -12.70 0.08 15.24
CA ASP A 41 -14.06 -0.43 15.02
C ASP A 41 -14.17 -1.37 13.82
N THR A 42 -15.16 -2.27 13.86
CA THR A 42 -15.42 -3.29 12.83
C THR A 42 -15.64 -2.70 11.44
N ARG A 43 -16.25 -1.52 11.32
CA ARG A 43 -16.47 -0.85 10.03
C ARG A 43 -15.13 -0.47 9.38
N THR A 44 -14.24 0.10 10.16
CA THR A 44 -12.88 0.46 9.73
C THR A 44 -12.06 -0.78 9.38
N MET A 45 -12.15 -1.86 10.15
CA MET A 45 -11.51 -3.14 9.86
C MET A 45 -11.97 -3.72 8.50
N ARG A 46 -13.27 -3.68 8.22
CA ARG A 46 -13.83 -4.15 6.95
C ARG A 46 -13.46 -3.25 5.77
N LEU A 47 -13.37 -1.94 6.00
CA LEU A 47 -12.82 -1.00 5.02
C LEU A 47 -11.36 -1.32 4.72
N GLU A 48 -10.53 -1.58 5.73
CA GLU A 48 -9.13 -1.97 5.54
C GLU A 48 -9.02 -3.23 4.67
N SER A 49 -9.80 -4.26 4.98
CA SER A 49 -9.83 -5.50 4.19
C SER A 49 -10.20 -5.24 2.72
N PHE A 50 -11.14 -4.35 2.47
CA PHE A 50 -11.52 -3.92 1.13
C PHE A 50 -10.42 -3.12 0.45
N SER A 51 -9.96 -2.04 1.08
CA SER A 51 -9.02 -1.09 0.46
C SER A 51 -7.67 -1.73 0.14
N ARG A 52 -7.16 -2.61 1.02
CA ARG A 52 -5.86 -3.28 0.81
C ARG A 52 -5.87 -4.19 -0.42
N SER A 53 -6.98 -4.85 -0.70
CA SER A 53 -7.13 -5.66 -1.91
C SER A 53 -7.03 -4.82 -3.20
N LEU A 54 -7.38 -3.52 -3.14
CA LEU A 54 -7.33 -2.61 -4.27
C LEU A 54 -5.91 -2.37 -4.77
N LEU A 55 -4.88 -2.47 -3.92
CA LEU A 55 -3.48 -2.38 -4.34
C LEU A 55 -3.15 -3.42 -5.42
N GLY A 56 -3.65 -4.64 -5.24
CA GLY A 56 -3.50 -5.70 -6.24
C GLY A 56 -4.34 -5.45 -7.49
N TRP A 57 -5.62 -5.13 -7.32
CA TRP A 57 -6.54 -4.84 -8.43
C TRP A 57 -6.13 -3.61 -9.26
N SER A 58 -5.38 -2.66 -8.67
CA SER A 58 -4.81 -1.53 -9.40
C SER A 58 -3.82 -1.98 -10.48
N MET A 59 -3.07 -3.05 -10.22
CA MET A 59 -1.96 -3.50 -11.07
C MET A 59 -2.35 -4.63 -12.02
N LEU A 60 -3.48 -5.30 -11.78
CA LEU A 60 -3.91 -6.44 -12.57
C LEU A 60 -4.68 -5.98 -13.82
N PRO A 61 -4.24 -6.33 -15.04
CA PRO A 61 -4.97 -6.01 -16.27
C PRO A 61 -6.23 -6.86 -16.41
N GLY A 62 -7.22 -6.33 -17.13
CA GLY A 62 -8.50 -7.01 -17.36
C GLY A 62 -9.43 -6.98 -16.15
N HIS A 63 -10.33 -7.97 -16.06
CA HIS A 63 -11.30 -8.13 -14.96
C HIS A 63 -12.25 -6.92 -14.77
N GLU A 64 -12.70 -6.35 -15.89
CA GLU A 64 -13.53 -5.15 -15.94
C GLU A 64 -14.81 -5.27 -15.08
N ASP A 65 -15.45 -6.45 -15.08
CA ASP A 65 -16.67 -6.68 -14.32
C ASP A 65 -16.45 -6.53 -12.81
N ILE A 66 -15.39 -7.16 -12.29
CA ILE A 66 -15.00 -7.03 -10.87
C ILE A 66 -14.64 -5.57 -10.55
N LYS A 67 -13.90 -4.93 -11.45
CA LYS A 67 -13.49 -3.53 -11.26
C LYS A 67 -14.69 -2.58 -11.21
N ARG A 68 -15.75 -2.84 -11.97
CA ARG A 68 -17.01 -2.06 -11.90
C ARG A 68 -17.72 -2.24 -10.57
N VAL A 69 -17.82 -3.47 -10.08
CA VAL A 69 -18.35 -3.75 -8.74
C VAL A 69 -17.58 -2.97 -7.67
N ILE A 70 -16.25 -3.04 -7.70
CA ILE A 70 -15.38 -2.29 -6.77
C ILE A 70 -15.65 -0.78 -6.83
N PHE A 71 -15.80 -0.19 -8.02
CA PHE A 71 -16.14 1.24 -8.15
C PHE A 71 -17.51 1.57 -7.56
N THR A 72 -18.50 0.68 -7.70
CA THR A 72 -19.81 0.85 -7.05
C THR A 72 -19.67 0.82 -5.53
N MET A 73 -18.91 -0.11 -4.98
CA MET A 73 -18.62 -0.19 -3.55
C MET A 73 -17.91 1.08 -3.02
N ILE A 74 -16.96 1.61 -3.78
CA ILE A 74 -16.31 2.89 -3.42
C ILE A 74 -17.34 4.01 -3.37
N LYS A 75 -18.23 4.12 -4.36
CA LYS A 75 -19.29 5.16 -4.39
C LYS A 75 -20.21 5.08 -3.18
N ASN A 76 -20.57 3.87 -2.75
CA ASN A 76 -21.37 3.66 -1.54
C ASN A 76 -20.62 4.14 -0.28
N GLY A 77 -19.34 3.78 -0.17
CA GLY A 77 -18.52 4.07 1.00
C GLY A 77 -18.21 5.55 1.22
N ILE A 78 -18.07 6.32 0.14
CA ILE A 78 -17.79 7.77 0.22
C ILE A 78 -19.06 8.64 0.30
N ASN A 79 -20.24 8.07 0.15
CA ASN A 79 -21.50 8.82 0.15
C ASN A 79 -22.08 8.89 1.56
N SER A 80 -22.00 10.05 2.19
CA SER A 80 -22.49 10.29 3.56
C SER A 80 -24.00 10.06 3.73
N LYS A 81 -24.76 10.02 2.63
CA LYS A 81 -26.20 9.71 2.64
C LYS A 81 -26.49 8.20 2.49
N CYS A 82 -25.49 7.39 2.19
CA CYS A 82 -25.62 5.95 2.07
C CYS A 82 -25.50 5.30 3.46
N ASN A 83 -26.33 4.29 3.73
CA ASN A 83 -26.22 3.50 4.97
C ASN A 83 -24.93 2.67 5.06
N LYS A 84 -24.18 2.58 3.96
CA LYS A 84 -22.87 1.91 3.86
C LYS A 84 -21.70 2.92 3.91
N TYR A 85 -21.93 4.16 4.28
CA TYR A 85 -20.89 5.18 4.42
C TYR A 85 -19.80 4.73 5.38
N TRP A 86 -18.54 4.92 4.98
CA TRP A 86 -17.37 4.54 5.81
C TRP A 86 -17.21 5.36 7.09
N GLY A 87 -17.95 6.47 7.19
CA GLY A 87 -17.88 7.39 8.33
C GLY A 87 -16.83 8.46 8.14
N GLU A 88 -16.84 9.40 9.08
CA GLU A 88 -15.87 10.49 9.13
C GLU A 88 -14.50 9.97 9.57
N ILE A 89 -13.46 10.72 9.24
CA ILE A 89 -12.06 10.45 9.61
C ILE A 89 -11.71 11.29 10.84
N TYR A 90 -11.11 10.65 11.84
CA TYR A 90 -10.73 11.29 13.09
C TYR A 90 -9.20 11.33 13.26
N ASP A 91 -8.74 11.94 14.36
CA ASP A 91 -7.32 12.00 14.71
C ASP A 91 -6.74 10.57 14.87
N ASN A 92 -5.63 10.32 14.21
CA ASN A 92 -4.91 9.03 14.22
C ASN A 92 -5.75 7.82 13.77
N ASP A 93 -6.79 8.07 12.97
CA ASP A 93 -7.71 7.05 12.46
C ASP A 93 -7.04 6.15 11.42
N GLN A 94 -7.30 4.84 11.53
CA GLN A 94 -6.83 3.86 10.53
C GLN A 94 -7.32 4.19 9.12
N LYS A 95 -8.50 4.80 8.95
CA LYS A 95 -9.03 5.24 7.65
C LYS A 95 -8.07 6.16 6.88
N ILE A 96 -7.17 6.89 7.57
CA ILE A 96 -6.14 7.72 6.93
C ILE A 96 -5.27 6.89 5.98
N VAL A 97 -4.93 5.68 6.40
CA VAL A 97 -4.12 4.74 5.60
C VAL A 97 -4.90 4.22 4.40
N GLU A 98 -6.20 4.02 4.58
CA GLU A 98 -7.06 3.36 3.58
C GLU A 98 -7.45 4.27 2.41
N ILE A 99 -7.31 5.59 2.53
CA ILE A 99 -7.54 6.53 1.42
C ILE A 99 -6.58 6.28 0.26
N PHE A 100 -5.31 6.00 0.57
CA PHE A 100 -4.26 5.84 -0.43
C PHE A 100 -4.54 4.70 -1.43
N PRO A 101 -4.86 3.46 -1.02
CA PRO A 101 -5.20 2.39 -1.95
C PRO A 101 -6.40 2.70 -2.85
N ILE A 102 -7.41 3.37 -2.30
CA ILE A 102 -8.62 3.78 -3.05
C ILE A 102 -8.26 4.77 -4.17
N LEU A 103 -7.48 5.80 -3.85
CA LEU A 103 -7.07 6.78 -4.85
C LEU A 103 -6.11 6.19 -5.89
N LEU A 104 -5.18 5.33 -5.48
CA LEU A 104 -4.31 4.61 -6.42
C LEU A 104 -5.14 3.77 -7.39
N TYR A 105 -6.15 3.06 -6.88
CA TYR A 105 -7.08 2.30 -7.72
C TYR A 105 -7.81 3.17 -8.74
N CYS A 106 -8.28 4.34 -8.34
CA CYS A 106 -8.91 5.30 -9.25
C CYS A 106 -7.96 5.79 -10.35
N ILE A 107 -6.69 6.02 -10.01
CA ILE A 107 -5.67 6.49 -10.98
C ILE A 107 -5.31 5.38 -11.97
N GLU A 108 -5.01 4.20 -11.50
CA GLU A 108 -4.57 3.08 -12.36
C GLU A 108 -5.72 2.52 -13.23
N ASN A 109 -6.98 2.73 -12.83
CA ASN A 109 -8.16 2.38 -13.60
C ASN A 109 -8.90 3.64 -14.10
N ARG A 110 -8.15 4.64 -14.58
CA ARG A 110 -8.65 5.98 -14.93
C ARG A 110 -9.85 5.99 -15.86
N ASN A 111 -9.85 5.19 -16.90
CA ASN A 111 -10.95 5.15 -17.87
C ASN A 111 -12.28 4.71 -17.22
N LEU A 112 -12.22 3.71 -16.33
CA LEU A 112 -13.39 3.28 -15.57
C LEU A 112 -13.83 4.35 -14.56
N PHE A 113 -12.90 4.95 -13.84
CA PHE A 113 -13.17 6.05 -12.93
C PHE A 113 -13.91 7.19 -13.66
N GLU A 114 -13.40 7.64 -14.79
CA GLU A 114 -14.01 8.72 -15.57
C GLU A 114 -15.40 8.37 -16.11
N SER A 115 -15.63 7.11 -16.48
CA SER A 115 -16.91 6.66 -16.99
C SER A 115 -17.98 6.41 -15.92
N LEU A 116 -17.57 6.05 -14.70
CA LEU A 116 -18.48 5.63 -13.64
C LEU A 116 -18.73 6.71 -12.57
N PHE A 117 -17.82 7.69 -12.43
CA PHE A 117 -17.94 8.76 -11.45
C PHE A 117 -18.50 10.02 -12.07
N ASP A 118 -19.76 10.31 -11.79
CA ASP A 118 -20.39 11.59 -12.08
C ASP A 118 -19.85 12.71 -11.15
N GLU A 119 -20.31 13.94 -11.36
CA GLU A 119 -19.87 15.10 -10.57
C GLU A 119 -20.13 14.89 -9.06
N GLN A 120 -21.29 14.35 -8.70
CA GLN A 120 -21.62 14.12 -7.30
C GLN A 120 -20.69 13.08 -6.66
N SER A 121 -20.40 11.97 -7.34
CA SER A 121 -19.48 10.94 -6.86
C SER A 121 -18.05 11.47 -6.72
N ARG A 122 -17.60 12.32 -7.66
CA ARG A 122 -16.29 12.98 -7.58
C ARG A 122 -16.22 13.95 -6.40
N ASN A 123 -17.29 14.71 -6.15
CA ASN A 123 -17.37 15.60 -4.98
C ASN A 123 -17.35 14.81 -3.67
N ASN A 124 -18.12 13.72 -3.57
CA ASN A 124 -18.12 12.86 -2.40
C ASN A 124 -16.72 12.28 -2.12
N LEU A 125 -16.03 11.78 -3.16
CA LEU A 125 -14.66 11.26 -3.03
C LEU A 125 -13.71 12.35 -2.52
N GLN A 126 -13.77 13.53 -3.13
CA GLN A 126 -12.96 14.68 -2.74
C GLN A 126 -13.20 15.08 -1.29
N GLU A 127 -14.46 15.24 -0.90
CA GLU A 127 -14.82 15.66 0.46
C GLU A 127 -14.36 14.66 1.51
N TRP A 128 -14.55 13.35 1.24
CA TRP A 128 -14.12 12.29 2.14
C TRP A 128 -12.59 12.27 2.27
N CYS A 129 -11.86 12.28 1.17
CA CYS A 129 -10.39 12.27 1.18
C CYS A 129 -9.77 13.52 1.81
N LEU A 130 -10.37 14.70 1.62
CA LEU A 130 -9.85 15.97 2.17
C LEU A 130 -9.89 16.03 3.68
N GLN A 131 -10.62 15.15 4.36
CA GLN A 131 -10.65 15.08 5.82
C GLN A 131 -9.26 14.81 6.41
N ILE A 132 -8.38 14.10 5.69
CA ILE A 132 -6.98 13.87 6.12
C ILE A 132 -6.22 15.17 6.45
N ASN A 133 -6.61 16.28 5.81
CA ASN A 133 -5.97 17.57 6.01
C ASN A 133 -6.48 18.34 7.26
N LYS A 134 -7.47 17.77 7.97
CA LYS A 134 -8.13 18.42 9.12
C LYS A 134 -7.89 17.68 10.43
N VAL A 135 -7.26 16.52 10.38
CA VAL A 135 -7.05 15.63 11.52
C VAL A 135 -5.57 15.50 11.85
N GLN A 136 -5.28 15.08 13.08
CA GLN A 136 -3.92 14.76 13.47
C GLN A 136 -3.50 13.43 12.84
N VAL A 137 -2.32 13.44 12.18
CA VAL A 137 -1.72 12.27 11.58
C VAL A 137 -0.38 12.02 12.28
N PRO A 138 -0.09 10.79 12.74
CA PRO A 138 1.17 10.48 13.42
C PRO A 138 2.40 10.93 12.63
N ILE A 139 3.40 11.49 13.33
CA ILE A 139 4.68 11.89 12.72
C ILE A 139 5.57 10.64 12.60
N ASN A 140 5.23 9.79 11.65
CA ASN A 140 5.96 8.58 11.27
C ASN A 140 5.73 8.35 9.76
N ASN A 141 5.83 7.12 9.29
CA ASN A 141 5.57 6.78 7.89
C ASN A 141 4.20 7.24 7.37
N TRP A 142 3.21 7.48 8.26
CA TRP A 142 1.87 7.99 7.88
C TRP A 142 1.89 9.39 7.26
N GLN A 143 2.94 10.15 7.43
CA GLN A 143 3.09 11.45 6.75
C GLN A 143 3.07 11.29 5.21
N PHE A 144 3.50 10.14 4.69
CA PHE A 144 3.37 9.86 3.27
C PHE A 144 1.93 9.69 2.79
N PHE A 145 0.99 9.31 3.66
CA PHE A 145 -0.43 9.28 3.24
C PHE A 145 -0.96 10.69 2.99
N ILE A 146 -0.57 11.70 3.78
CA ILE A 146 -0.91 13.10 3.49
C ILE A 146 -0.38 13.51 2.12
N VAL A 147 0.90 13.19 1.84
CA VAL A 147 1.55 13.51 0.56
C VAL A 147 0.85 12.80 -0.59
N LEU A 148 0.67 11.48 -0.52
CA LEU A 148 0.14 10.68 -1.63
C LEU A 148 -1.34 10.97 -1.88
N VAL A 149 -2.16 11.11 -0.84
CA VAL A 149 -3.58 11.44 -0.98
C VAL A 149 -3.75 12.77 -1.70
N ASN A 150 -3.07 13.83 -1.24
CA ASN A 150 -3.19 15.13 -1.89
C ASN A 150 -2.58 15.14 -3.31
N THR A 151 -1.50 14.40 -3.54
CA THR A 151 -0.91 14.23 -4.88
C THR A 151 -1.88 13.54 -5.82
N PHE A 152 -2.54 12.48 -5.37
CA PHE A 152 -3.47 11.71 -6.19
C PHE A 152 -4.78 12.46 -6.44
N LEU A 153 -5.28 13.22 -5.47
CA LEU A 153 -6.39 14.15 -5.71
C LEU A 153 -6.03 15.16 -6.80
N ARG A 154 -4.83 15.73 -6.78
CA ARG A 154 -4.32 16.64 -7.83
C ARG A 154 -4.30 15.95 -9.20
N ILE A 155 -3.79 14.72 -9.29
CA ILE A 155 -3.72 13.94 -10.54
C ILE A 155 -5.12 13.64 -11.09
N LEU A 156 -6.09 13.39 -10.21
CA LEU A 156 -7.49 13.18 -10.59
C LEU A 156 -8.24 14.47 -10.95
N GLY A 157 -7.58 15.65 -10.86
CA GLY A 157 -8.21 16.94 -11.13
C GLY A 157 -9.14 17.42 -10.01
N LEU A 158 -8.98 16.88 -8.79
CA LEU A 158 -9.78 17.23 -7.61
C LEU A 158 -9.05 18.25 -6.74
N LYS A 159 -9.77 18.89 -5.81
CA LYS A 159 -9.17 19.81 -4.83
C LYS A 159 -8.20 19.05 -3.92
N TYR A 160 -7.11 19.70 -3.56
CA TYR A 160 -6.07 19.16 -2.69
C TYR A 160 -5.43 20.28 -1.85
N SER A 161 -4.67 19.92 -0.83
CA SER A 161 -3.95 20.87 0.02
C SER A 161 -2.45 20.84 -0.27
N LYS A 162 -1.94 21.87 -0.93
CA LYS A 162 -0.48 22.04 -1.12
C LYS A 162 0.23 22.25 0.21
N ASN A 163 -0.35 23.03 1.12
CA ASN A 163 0.24 23.30 2.43
C ASN A 163 0.42 22.03 3.26
N SER A 164 -0.58 21.12 3.25
CA SER A 164 -0.47 19.84 3.94
C SER A 164 0.65 18.96 3.36
N ILE A 165 0.84 18.96 2.03
CA ILE A 165 1.96 18.28 1.37
C ILE A 165 3.30 18.83 1.87
N GLU A 166 3.48 20.15 1.87
CA GLU A 166 4.74 20.77 2.28
C GLU A 166 5.07 20.46 3.75
N HIS A 167 4.08 20.60 4.64
CA HIS A 167 4.26 20.29 6.05
C HIS A 167 4.58 18.80 6.30
N ALA A 168 3.92 17.90 5.59
CA ALA A 168 4.22 16.47 5.69
C ALA A 168 5.65 16.16 5.22
N PHE A 169 6.13 16.80 4.16
CA PHE A 169 7.51 16.65 3.72
C PHE A 169 8.54 17.18 4.73
N GLU A 170 8.25 18.28 5.40
CA GLU A 170 9.11 18.76 6.49
C GLU A 170 9.25 17.73 7.62
N ASN A 171 8.15 17.02 7.95
CA ASN A 171 8.18 15.96 8.95
C ASN A 171 8.93 14.71 8.44
N ILE A 172 8.74 14.33 7.17
CA ILE A 172 9.47 13.22 6.55
C ILE A 172 10.98 13.50 6.53
N GLU A 173 11.38 14.74 6.24
CA GLU A 173 12.80 15.11 6.20
C GLU A 173 13.47 14.96 7.58
N LYS A 174 12.77 15.26 8.67
CA LYS A 174 13.27 15.07 10.05
C LYS A 174 13.52 13.60 10.41
N MET A 175 12.87 12.68 9.72
CA MET A 175 13.05 11.23 9.93
C MET A 175 14.28 10.67 9.18
N TYR A 176 14.91 11.42 8.28
CA TYR A 176 16.10 10.96 7.58
C TYR A 176 17.34 11.02 8.51
N ILE A 177 18.02 9.89 8.70
CA ILE A 177 19.12 9.73 9.66
C ILE A 177 20.49 9.50 9.00
N GLY A 178 20.56 9.61 7.66
CA GLY A 178 21.82 9.43 6.90
C GLY A 178 21.93 8.03 6.28
N ASP A 179 22.90 7.87 5.38
CA ASP A 179 23.26 6.62 4.70
C ASP A 179 22.07 5.88 4.03
N GLY A 180 21.09 6.65 3.58
CA GLY A 180 19.85 6.13 2.99
C GLY A 180 18.81 5.66 4.01
N TRP A 181 19.10 5.68 5.30
CA TRP A 181 18.19 5.22 6.33
C TRP A 181 17.30 6.33 6.87
N TYR A 182 16.11 5.90 7.30
CA TYR A 182 15.15 6.70 8.05
C TYR A 182 14.91 6.05 9.43
N SER A 183 14.39 6.85 10.36
CA SER A 183 13.69 6.35 11.53
C SER A 183 12.18 6.38 11.26
N ASP A 184 11.41 5.45 11.84
CA ASP A 184 9.95 5.49 11.75
C ASP A 184 9.39 6.30 12.94
N GLY A 185 9.32 7.61 12.76
CA GLY A 185 8.94 8.57 13.79
C GLY A 185 10.13 9.15 14.58
N ASN A 186 9.83 9.72 15.75
CA ASN A 186 10.79 10.41 16.61
C ASN A 186 11.72 9.45 17.39
N SER A 187 11.45 8.15 17.37
CA SER A 187 12.31 7.14 17.96
C SER A 187 13.41 6.74 16.98
N LEU A 188 14.47 6.08 17.48
CA LEU A 188 15.47 5.44 16.63
C LEU A 188 14.97 4.09 16.05
N GLN A 189 13.67 3.87 16.02
CA GLN A 189 13.09 2.61 15.57
C GLN A 189 13.36 2.38 14.09
N ARG A 190 13.86 1.19 13.78
CA ARG A 190 14.11 0.69 12.44
C ARG A 190 13.55 -0.71 12.30
N ASP A 191 12.75 -0.91 11.29
CA ASP A 191 12.13 -2.18 10.97
C ASP A 191 11.78 -2.21 9.47
N TYR A 192 10.95 -3.17 9.06
CA TYR A 192 10.51 -3.27 7.67
C TYR A 192 9.66 -2.10 7.17
N TYR A 193 9.17 -1.20 8.04
CA TYR A 193 8.52 0.03 7.58
C TYR A 193 9.50 1.01 6.90
N ILE A 194 10.82 0.84 7.10
CA ILE A 194 11.79 1.65 6.36
C ILE A 194 11.75 1.33 4.85
N PRO A 195 12.00 0.08 4.40
CA PRO A 195 11.88 -0.26 2.99
C PRO A 195 10.44 -0.29 2.48
N PHE A 196 9.50 -0.82 3.27
CA PHE A 196 8.11 -1.06 2.87
C PHE A 196 7.25 0.20 2.82
N ALA A 197 7.47 1.15 3.72
CA ALA A 197 6.70 2.38 3.79
C ALA A 197 7.52 3.60 3.37
N LEU A 198 8.55 3.98 4.11
CA LEU A 198 9.27 5.23 3.88
C LEU A 198 9.93 5.28 2.49
N HIS A 199 10.67 4.26 2.09
CA HIS A 199 11.24 4.20 0.75
C HIS A 199 10.20 3.89 -0.33
N TYR A 200 9.29 2.95 -0.07
CA TYR A 200 8.29 2.58 -1.05
C TYR A 200 7.38 3.76 -1.42
N TYR A 201 6.86 4.48 -0.43
CA TYR A 201 5.98 5.63 -0.69
C TYR A 201 6.73 6.82 -1.27
N SER A 202 7.99 7.04 -0.88
CA SER A 202 8.82 8.10 -1.47
C SER A 202 9.10 7.84 -2.95
N LEU A 203 9.38 6.59 -3.32
CA LEU A 203 9.57 6.19 -4.71
C LEU A 203 8.25 6.17 -5.50
N LEU A 204 7.14 5.84 -4.85
CA LEU A 204 5.83 5.96 -5.46
C LEU A 204 5.51 7.43 -5.77
N TYR A 205 5.80 8.34 -4.83
CA TYR A 205 5.71 9.78 -5.10
C TYR A 205 6.58 10.18 -6.29
N ALA A 206 7.83 9.71 -6.33
CA ALA A 206 8.75 10.01 -7.43
C ALA A 206 8.26 9.49 -8.78
N LYS A 207 7.57 8.36 -8.82
CA LYS A 207 6.93 7.82 -10.04
C LYS A 207 5.86 8.76 -10.60
N TYR A 208 5.05 9.37 -9.73
CA TYR A 208 3.94 10.23 -10.15
C TYR A 208 4.28 11.73 -10.23
N CYS A 209 5.42 12.15 -9.66
CA CYS A 209 5.90 13.52 -9.64
C CYS A 209 7.39 13.58 -10.02
N PRO A 210 7.80 13.06 -11.20
CA PRO A 210 9.22 12.98 -11.57
C PRO A 210 9.89 14.36 -11.67
N GLU A 211 9.13 15.42 -11.92
CA GLU A 211 9.61 16.79 -12.03
C GLU A 211 9.90 17.47 -10.68
N ASP A 212 9.42 16.91 -9.56
CA ASP A 212 9.67 17.47 -8.24
C ASP A 212 11.11 17.17 -7.79
N LYS A 213 11.82 18.21 -7.29
CA LYS A 213 13.20 18.07 -6.82
C LYS A 213 13.36 17.04 -5.70
N ARG A 214 12.33 16.83 -4.89
CA ARG A 214 12.30 15.81 -3.83
C ARG A 214 12.37 14.40 -4.38
N SER A 215 11.82 14.17 -5.57
CA SER A 215 11.88 12.88 -6.25
C SER A 215 13.32 12.44 -6.52
N ILE A 216 14.18 13.37 -6.97
CA ILE A 216 15.60 13.11 -7.16
C ILE A 216 16.27 12.73 -5.83
N THR A 217 15.95 13.45 -4.76
CA THR A 217 16.49 13.17 -3.42
C THR A 217 16.06 11.78 -2.92
N PHE A 218 14.80 11.42 -3.08
CA PHE A 218 14.27 10.11 -2.67
C PHE A 218 14.93 8.97 -3.46
N ILE A 219 15.08 9.11 -4.77
CA ILE A 219 15.75 8.13 -5.61
C ILE A 219 17.22 7.97 -5.16
N LYS A 220 17.94 9.07 -4.91
CA LYS A 220 19.32 9.05 -4.42
C LYS A 220 19.44 8.33 -3.06
N ARG A 221 18.56 8.65 -2.10
CA ARG A 221 18.54 8.00 -0.79
C ARG A 221 18.23 6.51 -0.90
N SER A 222 17.28 6.13 -1.76
CA SER A 222 16.95 4.74 -2.04
C SER A 222 18.11 3.99 -2.68
N THR A 223 18.90 4.64 -3.55
CA THR A 223 20.11 4.05 -4.14
C THR A 223 21.19 3.79 -3.09
N ILE A 224 21.35 4.68 -2.11
CA ILE A 224 22.30 4.46 -1.00
C ILE A 224 21.79 3.32 -0.11
N PHE A 225 20.51 3.35 0.27
CA PHE A 225 19.85 2.35 1.10
C PHE A 225 19.94 0.94 0.50
N SER A 226 19.74 0.81 -0.82
CA SER A 226 19.72 -0.49 -1.50
C SER A 226 20.97 -1.34 -1.25
N LYS A 227 22.14 -0.68 -1.09
CA LYS A 227 23.43 -1.34 -0.86
C LYS A 227 23.49 -2.10 0.45
N SER A 228 22.91 -1.56 1.51
CA SER A 228 22.81 -2.26 2.80
C SER A 228 21.61 -3.20 2.87
N PHE A 229 20.48 -2.81 2.28
CA PHE A 229 19.27 -3.62 2.35
C PHE A 229 19.36 -4.94 1.56
N MET A 230 20.19 -5.01 0.50
CA MET A 230 20.40 -6.27 -0.21
C MET A 230 20.98 -7.38 0.68
N LEU A 231 21.74 -7.03 1.73
CA LEU A 231 22.33 -7.96 2.67
C LEU A 231 21.30 -8.61 3.62
N PHE A 232 20.06 -8.13 3.62
CA PHE A 232 18.96 -8.70 4.41
C PHE A 232 18.41 -10.00 3.83
N PHE A 233 18.76 -10.34 2.60
CA PHE A 233 18.25 -11.50 1.89
C PHE A 233 19.30 -12.60 1.77
N SER A 234 18.93 -13.81 2.14
CA SER A 234 19.79 -14.98 1.96
C SER A 234 19.79 -15.45 0.49
N ASN A 235 20.71 -16.34 0.16
CA ASN A 235 20.76 -16.98 -1.15
C ASN A 235 19.53 -17.85 -1.43
N SER A 236 18.85 -18.37 -0.40
CA SER A 236 17.59 -19.11 -0.52
C SER A 236 16.36 -18.23 -0.68
N GLY A 237 16.49 -16.93 -0.46
CA GLY A 237 15.43 -15.93 -0.68
C GLY A 237 14.71 -15.46 0.57
N ASN A 238 14.87 -16.11 1.72
CA ASN A 238 14.30 -15.59 2.95
C ASN A 238 15.03 -14.29 3.37
N ALA A 239 14.27 -13.35 3.88
CA ALA A 239 14.84 -12.16 4.50
C ALA A 239 14.99 -12.35 6.01
N ILE A 240 15.94 -11.63 6.61
CA ILE A 240 16.14 -11.68 8.07
C ILE A 240 14.89 -11.16 8.79
N PRO A 241 14.49 -11.74 9.93
CA PRO A 241 13.52 -11.12 10.82
C PRO A 241 14.11 -9.82 11.39
N PHE A 242 13.44 -8.69 11.09
CA PHE A 242 13.96 -7.37 11.44
C PHE A 242 12.83 -6.46 11.94
N GLY A 243 12.83 -6.18 13.22
CA GLY A 243 11.84 -5.33 13.88
C GLY A 243 10.44 -5.92 13.86
N ARG A 244 9.42 -5.06 13.80
CA ARG A 244 8.00 -5.45 13.71
C ARG A 244 7.59 -5.80 12.27
N SER A 245 6.34 -6.21 12.10
CA SER A 245 5.72 -6.48 10.79
C SER A 245 6.36 -7.64 10.02
N LEU A 246 6.79 -8.65 10.76
CA LEU A 246 7.40 -9.86 10.19
C LEU A 246 6.40 -10.67 9.35
N THR A 247 5.11 -10.48 9.57
CA THR A 247 4.01 -11.17 8.88
C THR A 247 3.69 -10.60 7.50
N TYR A 248 4.22 -9.43 7.16
CA TYR A 248 4.01 -8.78 5.86
C TYR A 248 4.86 -9.42 4.76
N LYS A 249 4.57 -10.65 4.49
CA LYS A 249 5.37 -11.59 3.67
C LYS A 249 6.01 -10.96 2.44
N PHE A 250 5.20 -10.54 1.48
CA PHE A 250 5.66 -9.97 0.21
C PHE A 250 6.11 -8.50 0.32
N ALA A 251 5.77 -7.81 1.41
CA ALA A 251 6.25 -6.46 1.67
C ALA A 251 7.78 -6.38 1.81
N GLN A 252 8.44 -7.48 2.15
CA GLN A 252 9.90 -7.56 2.21
C GLN A 252 10.57 -7.16 0.88
N VAL A 253 9.93 -7.42 -0.26
CA VAL A 253 10.45 -7.08 -1.59
C VAL A 253 9.74 -5.91 -2.27
N ALA A 254 8.79 -5.26 -1.60
CA ALA A 254 8.06 -4.12 -2.16
C ALA A 254 9.00 -2.97 -2.58
N PHE A 255 9.99 -2.66 -1.74
CA PHE A 255 11.04 -1.69 -2.08
C PHE A 255 11.72 -2.01 -3.41
N TRP A 256 12.19 -3.23 -3.57
CA TRP A 256 12.91 -3.66 -4.77
C TRP A 256 12.05 -3.55 -6.02
N SER A 257 10.76 -3.87 -5.89
CA SER A 257 9.81 -3.82 -7.01
C SER A 257 9.64 -2.40 -7.54
N ILE A 258 9.45 -1.41 -6.65
CA ILE A 258 9.29 -0.02 -7.09
C ILE A 258 10.62 0.61 -7.46
N TYR A 259 11.71 0.31 -6.76
CA TYR A 259 13.04 0.84 -7.01
C TYR A 259 13.55 0.45 -8.41
N SER A 260 13.20 -0.74 -8.90
CA SER A 260 13.57 -1.18 -10.24
C SER A 260 13.13 -0.24 -11.37
N ASN A 261 12.07 0.58 -11.16
CA ASN A 261 11.62 1.55 -12.16
C ASN A 261 12.59 2.73 -12.36
N PHE A 262 13.55 2.91 -11.46
CA PHE A 262 14.51 4.03 -11.48
C PHE A 262 15.93 3.57 -11.81
N ILE A 263 16.10 2.31 -12.25
CA ILE A 263 17.39 1.71 -12.56
C ILE A 263 17.48 1.39 -14.06
N GLU A 264 18.51 1.91 -14.70
CA GLU A 264 18.81 1.62 -16.11
C GLU A 264 19.87 0.52 -16.28
N ASP A 265 20.73 0.36 -15.26
CA ASP A 265 21.79 -0.64 -15.25
C ASP A 265 21.22 -2.06 -15.23
N LYS A 266 21.50 -2.82 -16.30
CA LYS A 266 20.99 -4.19 -16.48
C LYS A 266 21.56 -5.19 -15.47
N GLU A 267 22.76 -4.98 -14.98
CA GLU A 267 23.38 -5.85 -13.97
C GLU A 267 22.66 -5.64 -12.62
N VAL A 268 22.46 -4.38 -12.24
CA VAL A 268 21.69 -4.03 -11.03
C VAL A 268 20.25 -4.55 -11.13
N LEU A 269 19.58 -4.36 -12.28
CA LEU A 269 18.24 -4.90 -12.51
C LEU A 269 18.20 -6.44 -12.39
N SER A 270 19.25 -7.13 -12.86
CA SER A 270 19.35 -8.58 -12.73
C SER A 270 19.46 -9.03 -11.27
N VAL A 271 20.22 -8.30 -10.46
CA VAL A 271 20.33 -8.55 -9.00
C VAL A 271 18.99 -8.33 -8.32
N ILE A 272 18.33 -7.19 -8.58
CA ILE A 272 17.00 -6.85 -8.03
C ILE A 272 15.99 -7.95 -8.38
N LYS A 273 15.93 -8.33 -9.65
CA LYS A 273 15.05 -9.41 -10.12
C LYS A 273 15.34 -10.72 -9.36
N GLY A 274 16.62 -11.05 -9.17
CA GLY A 274 17.01 -12.25 -8.45
C GLY A 274 16.55 -12.23 -6.97
N ILE A 275 16.62 -11.09 -6.29
CA ILE A 275 16.12 -10.92 -4.92
C ILE A 275 14.60 -11.15 -4.89
N ILE A 276 13.85 -10.46 -5.76
CA ILE A 276 12.38 -10.58 -5.82
C ILE A 276 11.96 -12.01 -6.11
N GLU A 277 12.55 -12.64 -7.14
CA GLU A 277 12.20 -14.01 -7.55
C GLU A 277 12.45 -15.04 -6.44
N ARG A 278 13.62 -14.97 -5.79
CA ARG A 278 13.96 -15.90 -4.71
C ARG A 278 13.08 -15.69 -3.48
N ASN A 279 12.79 -14.45 -3.10
CA ASN A 279 11.94 -14.18 -1.95
C ASN A 279 10.49 -14.64 -2.18
N ILE A 280 9.91 -14.34 -3.35
CA ILE A 280 8.56 -14.81 -3.68
C ILE A 280 8.50 -16.34 -3.71
N LYS A 281 9.48 -17.00 -4.35
CA LYS A 281 9.55 -18.47 -4.37
C LYS A 281 9.67 -19.06 -2.98
N TRP A 282 10.48 -18.44 -2.12
CA TRP A 282 10.64 -18.90 -0.74
C TRP A 282 9.31 -18.79 0.01
N TRP A 283 8.60 -17.64 -0.05
CA TRP A 283 7.30 -17.50 0.57
C TRP A 283 6.28 -18.50 0.02
N MET A 284 6.21 -18.68 -1.29
CA MET A 284 5.28 -19.63 -1.92
C MET A 284 5.60 -21.10 -1.61
N SER A 285 6.79 -21.41 -1.13
CA SER A 285 7.15 -22.74 -0.63
C SER A 285 6.74 -22.98 0.83
N GLN A 286 6.29 -21.95 1.54
CA GLN A 286 5.86 -22.05 2.93
C GLN A 286 4.33 -22.29 3.02
N LYS A 287 3.86 -22.75 4.19
CA LYS A 287 2.43 -22.90 4.47
C LYS A 287 1.81 -21.56 4.89
N ILE A 288 1.71 -20.63 3.93
CA ILE A 288 1.27 -19.25 4.20
C ILE A 288 -0.21 -18.99 3.93
N PHE A 289 -0.95 -19.99 3.48
CA PHE A 289 -2.39 -19.85 3.19
C PHE A 289 -3.22 -20.66 4.17
N ASP A 290 -4.39 -20.13 4.50
CA ASP A 290 -5.44 -20.83 5.22
C ASP A 290 -6.27 -21.71 4.28
N SER A 291 -7.30 -22.39 4.83
CA SER A 291 -8.20 -23.27 4.06
C SER A 291 -9.08 -22.52 3.03
N ASN A 292 -9.21 -21.21 3.17
CA ASN A 292 -10.00 -20.35 2.28
C ASN A 292 -9.13 -19.68 1.20
N GLY A 293 -7.80 -19.90 1.25
CA GLY A 293 -6.84 -19.30 0.32
C GLY A 293 -6.34 -17.92 0.72
N PHE A 294 -6.70 -17.41 1.90
CA PHE A 294 -6.14 -16.17 2.44
C PHE A 294 -4.77 -16.39 3.07
N LEU A 295 -3.95 -15.35 3.07
CA LEU A 295 -2.68 -15.40 3.77
C LEU A 295 -2.90 -15.53 5.28
N ASN A 296 -2.18 -16.46 5.90
CA ASN A 296 -2.16 -16.61 7.34
C ASN A 296 -1.59 -15.34 8.02
N ILE A 297 -2.11 -14.99 9.17
CA ILE A 297 -1.63 -13.86 9.97
C ILE A 297 -0.23 -14.13 10.52
N GLY A 298 0.06 -15.37 10.95
CA GLY A 298 1.35 -15.75 11.50
C GLY A 298 2.50 -15.68 10.49
N TYR A 299 3.72 -15.62 11.02
CA TYR A 299 4.95 -15.80 10.26
C TYR A 299 5.12 -17.27 9.87
N CYS A 300 5.41 -17.56 8.64
CA CYS A 300 5.45 -18.85 7.92
C CYS A 300 4.87 -20.09 8.61
N TYR A 301 4.89 -20.69 9.49
CA TYR A 301 4.37 -22.03 9.90
C TYR A 301 3.27 -21.99 10.95
N THR A 302 2.91 -20.84 11.46
CA THR A 302 2.02 -20.77 12.60
C THR A 302 0.86 -19.84 12.33
N ASN A 303 -0.35 -20.30 12.72
CA ASN A 303 -1.49 -19.44 12.94
C ASN A 303 -1.41 -18.75 14.32
N GLN A 304 -0.27 -18.82 14.99
CA GLN A 304 -0.08 -18.17 16.26
C GLN A 304 -0.01 -16.66 16.04
N PHE A 305 -0.80 -15.95 16.80
CA PHE A 305 -0.78 -14.51 16.90
C PHE A 305 0.62 -14.03 17.24
N MET A 306 1.15 -13.21 16.38
CA MET A 306 2.10 -12.22 16.83
C MET A 306 1.25 -11.06 17.36
N SER A 307 1.52 -10.54 18.54
CA SER A 307 0.78 -9.43 19.10
C SER A 307 0.74 -8.23 18.15
N GLU A 308 -0.22 -7.34 18.30
CA GLU A 308 -0.36 -6.10 17.50
C GLU A 308 0.94 -5.31 17.34
N PHE A 309 1.86 -5.42 18.26
CA PHE A 309 3.19 -4.78 18.21
C PHE A 309 4.15 -5.42 17.20
N TYR A 310 3.83 -6.58 16.64
CA TYR A 310 4.68 -7.36 15.74
C TYR A 310 4.03 -7.70 14.40
N ASN A 311 2.77 -7.30 14.22
CA ASN A 311 2.06 -7.44 12.93
C ASN A 311 2.34 -6.31 11.97
#